data_f82ca1f10ff2de80b651b0f5df764fac
#
_entry.id   f82ca1f10ff2de80b651b0f5df764fac
#
_cell.length_a   1.000
_cell.length_b   1.000
_cell.length_c   1.000
_cell.angle_alpha   90.00
_cell.angle_beta   90.00
_cell.angle_gamma   90.00
#
_symmetry.space_group_name_H-M   'P 1'
#
loop_
_entity.id
_entity.type
_entity.pdbx_description
1 polymer ?
#
loop_
_entity_poly.entity_id
_entity_poly.type
_entity_poly.pdbx_seq_one_letter_code
_entity_poly.pdbx_strand_id
1 'polypeptide(L)'
;VARSALARGCGTGRVDSCGLPAPCGTPGAAAVHITLSHITQLVLSHNKLTXXXXXXXXXXXXXXXXXXXXXXXXXXXXXXXXXXXXXXXXXMNRLNTLPRGFGSLPALEVLDLTYNNLNENSLPGNFFYLTTLRALYLSDNDFEILPPDIGKLTKLQILSLRDNDLISLPKEIGELTQLKELHIQGNRLTVLPPELGNLDLTGQKQVFKAENNPWVTPIADQFQLGVSHVFEYIRSETYKYLYGRHMQANPEPPKKNNDKSKKISRKPLTAKNK
;
A
#
# COMPACT_ATOMS: atom_id res chain seq x y z
N VAL A 1 -0.06 18.71 -16.25
CA VAL A 1 0.13 17.69 -17.29
C VAL A 1 1.00 16.62 -16.71
N ALA A 2 0.37 15.44 -16.51
CA ALA A 2 1.11 14.31 -15.97
C ALA A 2 2.13 13.85 -17.00
N ARG A 3 3.38 13.86 -16.61
CA ARG A 3 4.44 13.37 -17.49
C ARG A 3 5.19 12.27 -16.79
N SER A 4 5.23 11.14 -17.43
CA SER A 4 6.11 10.06 -17.02
C SER A 4 7.41 10.23 -17.80
N ALA A 5 8.45 10.63 -17.12
CA ALA A 5 9.75 10.81 -17.75
C ALA A 5 10.32 9.48 -18.24
N LEU A 6 9.89 8.38 -17.64
CA LEU A 6 10.33 7.04 -18.03
C LEU A 6 9.54 6.51 -19.21
N ALA A 7 8.38 7.08 -19.53
CA ALA A 7 7.56 6.61 -20.64
C ALA A 7 8.09 7.02 -22.00
N ARG A 8 8.99 8.00 -22.06
CA ARG A 8 9.46 8.50 -23.34
C ARG A 8 10.34 7.51 -24.11
N GLY A 9 10.84 6.50 -23.43
CA GLY A 9 11.65 5.49 -24.08
C GLY A 9 10.94 4.20 -24.44
N CYS A 10 9.78 3.96 -23.82
CA CYS A 10 9.13 2.66 -23.94
C CYS A 10 7.71 2.73 -24.49
N GLY A 11 7.18 3.91 -24.73
CA GLY A 11 5.87 4.09 -25.34
C GLY A 11 4.67 3.63 -24.52
N THR A 12 4.85 2.94 -23.44
CA THR A 12 3.77 2.33 -22.69
C THR A 12 3.74 2.74 -21.21
N GLY A 13 4.71 3.51 -20.77
CA GLY A 13 4.79 3.86 -19.35
C GLY A 13 5.27 2.72 -18.45
N ARG A 14 5.69 1.61 -19.05
CA ARG A 14 6.24 0.49 -18.30
C ARG A 14 7.76 0.50 -18.34
N VAL A 15 8.35 0.13 -17.22
CA VAL A 15 9.76 -0.17 -17.16
C VAL A 15 9.90 -1.69 -17.25
N ASP A 16 10.67 -2.18 -18.19
CA ASP A 16 10.82 -3.61 -18.34
C ASP A 16 11.63 -4.20 -17.18
N SER A 17 11.79 -5.50 -17.19
CA SER A 17 12.46 -6.20 -16.10
C SER A 17 13.93 -5.81 -15.92
N CYS A 18 14.51 -5.14 -16.91
CA CYS A 18 15.89 -4.67 -16.83
C CYS A 18 16.00 -3.27 -16.22
N GLY A 19 14.87 -2.61 -16.00
CA GLY A 19 14.87 -1.28 -15.44
C GLY A 19 14.78 -0.19 -16.48
N LEU A 20 15.52 0.86 -16.31
CA LEU A 20 15.46 2.02 -17.18
C LEU A 20 16.05 1.71 -18.54
N PRO A 21 15.56 2.38 -19.59
CA PRO A 21 16.17 2.22 -20.92
C PRO A 21 17.65 2.59 -20.85
N ALA A 22 18.43 1.86 -21.64
CA ALA A 22 19.85 2.09 -21.68
C ALA A 22 20.14 3.55 -22.09
N PRO A 23 20.92 4.25 -21.31
CA PRO A 23 21.18 5.64 -21.62
C PRO A 23 22.04 5.78 -22.86
N CYS A 24 21.65 6.66 -23.74
CA CYS A 24 22.57 7.15 -24.76
C CYS A 24 23.51 8.12 -24.05
N GLY A 25 24.58 7.54 -23.53
CA GLY A 25 25.49 8.33 -22.71
C GLY A 25 25.00 8.40 -21.25
N THR A 26 25.91 8.15 -20.34
CA THR A 26 25.59 8.21 -18.91
C THR A 26 25.44 9.67 -18.47
N PRO A 27 24.22 10.15 -18.27
CA PRO A 27 24.09 11.45 -17.59
C PRO A 27 24.60 11.29 -16.17
N GLY A 28 25.31 12.25 -15.71
CA GLY A 28 25.78 12.24 -14.34
C GLY A 28 24.60 12.20 -13.37
N ALA A 29 24.88 11.85 -12.13
CA ALA A 29 23.86 11.76 -11.10
C ALA A 29 23.02 13.04 -10.98
N ALA A 30 23.66 14.20 -11.22
CA ALA A 30 22.94 15.48 -11.18
C ALA A 30 21.91 15.60 -12.29
N ALA A 31 22.24 15.11 -13.49
CA ALA A 31 21.31 15.17 -14.62
C ALA A 31 20.09 14.27 -14.38
N VAL A 32 20.33 13.09 -13.80
CA VAL A 32 19.24 12.19 -13.45
C VAL A 32 18.32 12.83 -12.39
N HIS A 33 18.93 13.47 -11.41
CA HIS A 33 18.18 14.13 -10.36
C HIS A 33 17.30 15.26 -10.91
N ILE A 34 17.87 16.07 -11.80
CA ILE A 34 17.11 17.16 -12.42
C ILE A 34 15.93 16.61 -13.22
N THR A 35 16.16 15.51 -13.95
CA THR A 35 15.09 14.89 -14.74
C THR A 35 13.96 14.39 -13.82
N LEU A 36 14.30 13.80 -12.69
CA LEU A 36 13.32 13.25 -11.75
C LEU A 36 12.51 14.34 -11.05
N SER A 37 13.07 15.54 -10.88
CA SER A 37 12.39 16.61 -10.16
C SER A 37 11.12 17.10 -10.86
N HIS A 38 10.96 16.83 -12.17
CA HIS A 38 9.79 17.24 -12.93
C HIS A 38 8.75 16.13 -13.08
N ILE A 39 9.01 14.96 -12.52
CA ILE A 39 8.09 13.83 -12.65
C ILE A 39 6.95 13.99 -11.65
N THR A 40 5.71 13.91 -12.15
CA THR A 40 4.52 13.91 -11.31
C THR A 40 3.92 12.51 -11.15
N GLN A 41 4.17 11.62 -12.11
CA GLN A 41 3.71 10.23 -12.05
C GLN A 41 4.85 9.30 -12.38
N LEU A 42 5.01 8.26 -11.57
CA LEU A 42 6.02 7.23 -11.80
C LEU A 42 5.32 5.88 -11.76
N VAL A 43 5.40 5.15 -12.86
CA VAL A 43 4.76 3.84 -12.99
C VAL A 43 5.84 2.79 -13.17
N LEU A 44 6.00 1.94 -12.17
CA LEU A 44 6.98 0.85 -12.16
C LEU A 44 6.31 -0.51 -11.99
N SER A 45 5.03 -0.59 -12.33
CA SER A 45 4.23 -1.79 -12.11
C SER A 45 4.62 -2.91 -13.08
N HIS A 46 4.33 -4.14 -12.67
CA HIS A 46 4.52 -5.33 -13.49
C HIS A 46 6.00 -5.58 -13.83
N ASN A 47 6.88 -5.27 -12.88
CA ASN A 47 8.30 -5.58 -13.00
C ASN A 47 8.68 -6.66 -12.00
N LYS A 48 9.96 -6.92 -11.85
CA LYS A 48 10.45 -7.94 -10.90
C LYS A 48 11.25 -7.29 -9.77
N LEU A 49 10.87 -6.08 -9.36
CA LEU A 49 11.57 -5.32 -8.33
C LEU A 49 11.40 -6.04 -6.99
N THR A 50 12.52 -6.30 -6.35
CA THR A 50 12.51 -7.03 -5.06
C THR A 50 12.88 -6.14 -3.90
N UNK A 51 13.74 -5.26 -4.20
CA UNK A 51 14.15 -4.45 -3.06
C UNK A 51 14.45 -3.10 -3.60
N UNK A 52 14.39 -2.48 -2.85
CA UNK A 52 14.83 -1.23 -3.24
C UNK A 52 16.20 -1.15 -2.67
N UNK A 53 16.79 -1.49 -3.15
CA UNK A 53 18.08 -1.40 -2.76
C UNK A 53 18.30 -0.03 -2.25
N UNK A 54 18.27 -0.18 -1.32
CA UNK A 54 18.45 0.98 -0.61
C UNK A 54 19.81 1.45 -0.67
N UNK A 55 20.31 0.59 -0.86
CA UNK A 55 21.65 0.82 -0.85
C UNK A 55 22.16 1.31 -2.13
N UNK A 56 21.53 1.28 -2.57
CA UNK A 56 21.94 1.58 -3.74
C UNK A 56 22.25 2.97 -4.07
N UNK A 57 22.33 3.30 -3.16
CA UNK A 57 22.68 4.57 -3.28
C UNK A 57 23.84 4.91 -4.07
N UNK A 58 24.45 4.22 -3.91
CA UNK A 58 25.63 4.47 -4.56
C UNK A 58 25.51 4.32 -5.93
N UNK A 59 24.84 4.03 -5.98
CA UNK A 59 25.07 3.80 -7.24
C UNK A 59 24.37 4.72 -8.16
N UNK A 60 25.10 5.32 -8.30
CA UNK A 60 24.71 6.06 -9.28
C UNK A 60 24.36 5.34 -10.48
N UNK A 61 25.05 4.53 -10.52
CA UNK A 61 24.86 3.79 -11.60
C UNK A 61 23.73 2.95 -11.43
N UNK A 62 23.75 2.95 -10.54
CA UNK A 62 22.65 2.35 -10.20
C UNK A 62 21.44 3.02 -10.64
N UNK A 63 21.79 3.97 -10.98
CA UNK A 63 20.68 4.62 -11.38
C UNK A 63 19.80 3.84 -12.22
N UNK A 64 20.39 3.30 -12.91
CA UNK A 64 19.67 2.53 -13.78
C UNK A 64 19.21 1.26 -13.15
N UNK A 65 19.91 0.85 -12.72
CA UNK A 65 19.65 -0.32 -12.14
C UNK A 65 18.97 -0.16 -10.92
N UNK A 66 19.39 0.56 -10.65
CA UNK A 66 18.77 0.90 -9.52
C UNK A 66 17.43 1.34 -9.80
N UNK A 67 17.49 1.70 -10.79
CA UNK A 67 16.24 2.09 -11.12
C UNK A 67 15.27 1.05 -10.89
N UNK A 68 15.72 0.17 -11.12
CA UNK A 68 14.88 -0.83 -10.92
C UNK A 68 14.75 -1.13 -9.48
N UNK A 69 15.53 -1.33 -9.16
CA UNK A 69 15.55 -1.54 -7.83
C UNK A 69 15.66 -0.36 -7.12
N UNK A 70 16.14 0.07 -7.76
CA UNK A 70 16.35 1.29 -7.22
C UNK A 70 15.21 2.22 -7.48
N UNK A 71 14.78 1.83 -8.26
CA UNK A 71 13.67 2.57 -8.47
C UNK A 71 13.02 2.82 -7.17
N UNK A 72 13.13 1.95 -6.68
CA UNK A 72 12.66 2.11 -5.36
C UNK A 72 13.67 2.82 -4.51
N UNK A 73 14.68 2.40 -4.74
CA UNK A 73 15.71 3.03 -4.05
C UNK A 73 16.12 4.36 -4.64
N UNK A 74 16.05 4.34 -5.77
CA UNK A 74 16.30 5.53 -6.46
C UNK A 74 15.22 6.52 -6.19
N UNK A 75 14.31 5.89 -6.13
CA UNK A 75 13.21 6.70 -5.79
C UNK A 75 13.36 7.23 -4.38
N UNK A 76 13.90 6.45 -3.80
CA UNK A 76 14.13 6.83 -2.45
C UNK A 76 15.25 7.85 -2.31
N UNK A 77 16.07 7.64 -3.06
CA UNK A 77 17.14 8.55 -3.10
C UNK A 77 16.79 9.78 -3.87
N UNK A 78 16.07 9.49 -4.61
CA UNK A 78 15.54 10.50 -5.46
C UNK A 78 14.29 11.10 -4.86
N UNK A 79 13.98 10.52 -4.01
CA UNK A 79 12.76 10.95 -3.36
C UNK A 79 12.70 12.42 -3.00
N UNK A 80 13.66 12.82 -2.69
CA UNK A 80 13.75 14.20 -2.41
C UNK A 80 13.61 15.03 -3.63
N UNK A 81 13.96 14.49 -4.53
CA UNK A 81 13.91 15.10 -5.81
C UNK A 81 12.55 14.90 -6.45
N UNK A 82 11.96 13.98 -6.13
CA UNK A 82 10.68 13.70 -6.67
C UNK A 82 9.62 14.53 -5.98
N UNK A 83 9.88 15.49 -5.87
CA UNK A 83 9.08 16.48 -5.30
C UNK A 83 7.73 16.67 -5.87
N UNK A 84 7.58 16.22 -6.94
CA UNK A 84 6.33 16.37 -7.65
C UNK A 84 5.63 15.02 -7.83
N UNK A 85 6.15 14.02 -7.43
CA UNK A 85 5.58 12.71 -7.58
C UNK A 85 4.25 12.63 -6.89
N UNK A 86 3.38 12.48 -7.56
CA UNK A 86 2.01 12.43 -7.18
C UNK A 86 1.54 11.06 -7.23
N UNK A 87 2.09 10.13 -8.09
CA UNK A 87 1.70 8.80 -8.20
C UNK A 87 2.91 7.96 -8.31
N UNK A 88 2.91 7.03 -7.55
CA UNK A 88 3.86 6.01 -7.59
C UNK A 88 3.15 4.74 -7.64
N UNK A 89 3.05 4.11 -8.59
CA UNK A 89 2.44 2.91 -8.83
C UNK A 89 3.50 1.88 -8.99
N UNK A 90 3.77 1.11 -8.05
CA UNK A 90 4.63 0.06 -7.96
C UNK A 90 3.94 -1.21 -7.73
N UNK A 91 2.80 -1.53 -8.31
CA UNK A 91 1.98 -2.68 -8.23
C UNK A 91 2.59 -3.83 -8.94
N MET A 92 2.36 -5.01 -8.61
CA MET A 92 2.76 -6.30 -9.17
C MET A 92 4.27 -6.39 -9.34
N ASN A 93 4.96 -6.13 -8.27
CA ASN A 93 6.40 -6.37 -8.18
C ASN A 93 6.66 -7.39 -7.08
N ARG A 94 7.87 -7.45 -6.58
CA ARG A 94 8.28 -8.42 -5.57
C ARG A 94 8.87 -7.71 -4.35
N LEU A 95 8.39 -6.49 -4.10
CA LEU A 95 8.91 -5.67 -3.02
C LEU A 95 8.62 -6.34 -1.66
N ASN A 96 9.62 -6.40 -0.82
CA ASN A 96 9.44 -6.87 0.56
C ASN A 96 9.84 -5.80 1.58
N THR A 97 10.30 -4.64 1.12
CA THR A 97 10.60 -3.50 1.98
C THR A 97 10.50 -2.22 1.17
N LEU A 98 10.33 -1.11 1.86
CA LEU A 98 10.31 0.22 1.25
C LEU A 98 11.40 1.08 1.87
N PRO A 99 12.09 1.88 1.06
CA PRO A 99 13.13 2.76 1.60
C PRO A 99 12.55 3.98 2.32
N ARG A 100 13.35 4.59 3.17
CA ARG A 100 12.96 5.78 3.93
C ARG A 100 12.52 6.94 3.06
N GLY A 101 13.04 7.01 1.84
CA GLY A 101 12.68 8.10 0.92
C GLY A 101 11.20 8.21 0.64
N PHE A 102 10.44 7.12 0.78
CA PHE A 102 8.99 7.17 0.57
C PHE A 102 8.31 8.15 1.52
N GLY A 103 8.71 8.11 2.79
CA GLY A 103 8.08 8.97 3.80
C GLY A 103 8.37 10.45 3.64
N SER A 104 9.35 10.79 2.79
CA SER A 104 9.78 12.17 2.59
C SER A 104 9.17 12.83 1.35
N LEU A 105 8.34 12.11 0.59
CA LEU A 105 7.75 12.66 -0.63
C LEU A 105 6.69 13.70 -0.27
N PRO A 106 6.92 14.97 -0.60
CA PRO A 106 6.07 16.04 -0.04
C PRO A 106 4.73 16.22 -0.72
N ALA A 107 4.54 15.66 -1.93
CA ALA A 107 3.33 15.91 -2.70
C ALA A 107 2.63 14.63 -3.10
N LEU A 108 3.02 13.48 -2.57
CA LEU A 108 2.47 12.20 -2.99
C LEU A 108 1.01 12.10 -2.60
N GLU A 109 0.15 11.86 -3.58
CA GLU A 109 -1.29 11.74 -3.36
C GLU A 109 -1.81 10.33 -3.60
N VAL A 110 -1.19 9.58 -4.51
CA VAL A 110 -1.63 8.23 -4.83
C VAL A 110 -0.42 7.31 -4.76
N LEU A 111 -0.54 6.28 -3.95
CA LEU A 111 0.52 5.26 -3.81
C LEU A 111 -0.11 3.89 -3.99
N ASP A 112 0.32 3.18 -5.03
CA ASP A 112 -0.19 1.85 -5.33
C ASP A 112 0.93 0.83 -5.18
N LEU A 113 0.83 0.02 -4.14
CA LEU A 113 1.78 -1.03 -3.83
C LEU A 113 1.12 -2.41 -3.90
N THR A 114 0.02 -2.50 -4.65
CA THR A 114 -0.74 -3.73 -4.79
C THR A 114 0.14 -4.86 -5.32
N TYR A 115 -0.05 -6.05 -4.74
CA TYR A 115 0.56 -7.28 -5.20
C TYR A 115 2.09 -7.21 -5.12
N ASN A 116 2.55 -7.17 -3.90
CA ASN A 116 3.96 -7.27 -3.54
C ASN A 116 4.09 -8.22 -2.35
N ASN A 117 5.18 -8.18 -1.64
CA ASN A 117 5.44 -9.03 -0.48
C ASN A 117 5.66 -8.19 0.78
N LEU A 118 4.90 -7.10 0.90
CA LEU A 118 5.08 -6.16 2.01
C LEU A 118 4.33 -6.61 3.25
N ASN A 119 4.87 -6.27 4.40
CA ASN A 119 4.18 -6.41 5.67
C ASN A 119 4.43 -5.17 6.51
N GLU A 120 3.92 -5.16 7.75
CA GLU A 120 4.05 -3.97 8.59
C GLU A 120 5.50 -3.60 8.88
N ASN A 121 6.40 -4.59 8.88
CA ASN A 121 7.81 -4.33 9.10
C ASN A 121 8.53 -3.81 7.86
N SER A 122 7.87 -3.86 6.71
CA SER A 122 8.43 -3.36 5.45
C SER A 122 8.39 -1.83 5.37
N LEU A 123 7.51 -1.22 6.15
CA LEU A 123 7.29 0.23 6.05
C LEU A 123 8.38 0.97 6.83
N PRO A 124 8.98 2.00 6.21
CA PRO A 124 9.95 2.81 6.96
C PRO A 124 9.26 3.58 8.07
N GLY A 125 10.04 3.97 9.08
CA GLY A 125 9.50 4.64 10.24
C GLY A 125 8.78 5.94 9.92
N ASN A 126 9.14 6.59 8.82
CA ASN A 126 8.52 7.85 8.41
C ASN A 126 7.38 7.67 7.39
N PHE A 127 6.93 6.42 7.14
CA PHE A 127 5.93 6.17 6.10
C PHE A 127 4.67 7.01 6.32
N PHE A 128 4.23 7.11 7.58
CA PHE A 128 2.97 7.79 7.88
C PHE A 128 3.12 9.30 7.99
N TYR A 129 4.27 9.83 7.58
CA TYR A 129 4.41 11.27 7.33
C TYR A 129 3.91 11.66 5.94
N LEU A 130 3.48 10.68 5.13
CA LEU A 130 2.88 10.93 3.82
C LEU A 130 1.46 11.48 3.99
N THR A 131 1.33 12.61 4.64
CA THR A 131 0.04 13.16 5.02
C THR A 131 -0.72 13.77 3.85
N THR A 132 -0.09 13.83 2.68
CA THR A 132 -0.76 14.28 1.45
C THR A 132 -1.51 13.16 0.73
N LEU A 133 -1.37 11.90 1.17
CA LEU A 133 -2.00 10.78 0.48
C LEU A 133 -3.51 10.88 0.48
N ARG A 134 -4.10 10.68 -0.69
CA ARG A 134 -5.54 10.57 -0.90
C ARG A 134 -5.95 9.14 -1.23
N ALA A 135 -5.05 8.34 -1.83
CA ALA A 135 -5.33 6.95 -2.14
C ALA A 135 -4.12 6.09 -1.81
N LEU A 136 -4.35 5.04 -1.04
CA LEU A 136 -3.30 4.10 -0.66
C LEU A 136 -3.79 2.69 -0.95
N TYR A 137 -3.11 2.01 -1.85
CA TYR A 137 -3.45 0.65 -2.25
C TYR A 137 -2.37 -0.31 -1.76
N LEU A 138 -2.74 -1.15 -0.79
CA LEU A 138 -1.84 -2.15 -0.21
C LEU A 138 -2.40 -3.56 -0.38
N SER A 139 -3.29 -3.76 -1.36
CA SER A 139 -3.93 -5.05 -1.60
C SER A 139 -2.92 -6.12 -1.97
N ASP A 140 -3.25 -7.37 -1.68
CA ASP A 140 -2.43 -8.53 -2.06
C ASP A 140 -0.99 -8.42 -1.57
N ASN A 141 -0.85 -8.11 -0.30
CA ASN A 141 0.43 -8.11 0.42
C ASN A 141 0.31 -9.03 1.63
N ASP A 142 1.19 -8.87 2.60
CA ASP A 142 1.28 -9.79 3.75
C ASP A 142 1.05 -9.08 5.08
N PHE A 143 0.33 -7.99 5.10
CA PHE A 143 0.10 -7.24 6.34
C PHE A 143 -0.73 -8.07 7.32
N GLU A 144 -0.23 -8.23 8.54
CA GLU A 144 -0.98 -8.83 9.65
C GLU A 144 -1.49 -7.76 10.59
N ILE A 145 -0.80 -6.64 10.64
CA ILE A 145 -1.12 -5.50 11.49
C ILE A 145 -1.13 -4.24 10.65
N LEU A 146 -2.17 -3.44 10.78
CA LEU A 146 -2.17 -2.09 10.25
C LEU A 146 -1.76 -1.16 11.38
N PRO A 147 -0.62 -0.46 11.27
CA PRO A 147 -0.17 0.37 12.38
C PRO A 147 -1.17 1.48 12.73
N PRO A 148 -1.26 1.84 14.03
CA PRO A 148 -2.13 2.94 14.45
C PRO A 148 -1.81 4.27 13.77
N ASP A 149 -0.59 4.43 13.29
CA ASP A 149 -0.17 5.64 12.59
C ASP A 149 -0.95 5.88 11.30
N ILE A 150 -1.72 4.87 10.83
CA ILE A 150 -2.62 5.09 9.70
C ILE A 150 -3.53 6.30 9.93
N GLY A 151 -3.88 6.57 11.17
CA GLY A 151 -4.74 7.70 11.51
C GLY A 151 -4.14 9.06 11.20
N LYS A 152 -2.83 9.14 10.96
CA LYS A 152 -2.18 10.39 10.56
C LYS A 152 -2.48 10.78 9.11
N LEU A 153 -2.92 9.82 8.29
CA LEU A 153 -3.19 10.07 6.87
C LEU A 153 -4.61 10.60 6.71
N THR A 154 -4.88 11.78 7.28
CA THR A 154 -6.24 12.28 7.43
C THR A 154 -6.88 12.73 6.12
N LYS A 155 -6.12 12.83 5.03
CA LYS A 155 -6.67 13.19 3.73
C LYS A 155 -7.03 11.95 2.89
N LEU A 156 -6.84 10.73 3.43
CA LEU A 156 -7.16 9.53 2.67
C LEU A 156 -8.64 9.48 2.32
N GLN A 157 -8.89 9.22 1.05
CA GLN A 157 -10.23 8.97 0.51
C GLN A 157 -10.41 7.50 0.12
N ILE A 158 -9.32 6.82 -0.25
CA ILE A 158 -9.35 5.42 -0.63
C ILE A 158 -8.27 4.67 0.14
N LEU A 159 -8.66 3.59 0.82
CA LEU A 159 -7.71 2.70 1.47
C LEU A 159 -8.09 1.27 1.10
N SER A 160 -7.18 0.58 0.40
CA SER A 160 -7.42 -0.80 0.03
C SER A 160 -6.41 -1.71 0.72
N LEU A 161 -6.94 -2.61 1.54
CA LEU A 161 -6.17 -3.60 2.29
C LEU A 161 -6.62 -5.02 1.92
N ARG A 162 -7.24 -5.15 0.76
CA ARG A 162 -7.82 -6.41 0.29
C ARG A 162 -6.75 -7.50 0.22
N ASP A 163 -7.12 -8.70 0.65
CA ASP A 163 -6.29 -9.90 0.49
C ASP A 163 -4.92 -9.76 1.15
N ASN A 164 -4.95 -9.33 2.39
CA ASN A 164 -3.80 -9.39 3.28
C ASN A 164 -4.07 -10.46 4.35
N ASP A 165 -3.41 -10.37 5.49
CA ASP A 165 -3.58 -11.31 6.60
C ASP A 165 -3.95 -10.58 7.88
N LEU A 166 -4.65 -9.46 7.77
CA LEU A 166 -4.96 -8.61 8.92
C LEU A 166 -5.83 -9.36 9.93
N ILE A 167 -5.41 -9.33 11.19
CA ILE A 167 -6.17 -9.95 12.27
C ILE A 167 -7.04 -8.94 13.01
N SER A 168 -6.74 -7.64 12.86
CA SER A 168 -7.56 -6.57 13.47
C SER A 168 -7.28 -5.27 12.74
N LEU A 169 -8.14 -4.28 13.00
CA LEU A 169 -7.91 -2.91 12.55
C LEU A 169 -7.69 -2.03 13.78
N PRO A 170 -6.82 -1.04 13.70
CA PRO A 170 -6.63 -0.12 14.82
C PRO A 170 -7.82 0.83 14.95
N LYS A 171 -8.07 1.27 16.20
CA LYS A 171 -9.14 2.25 16.43
C LYS A 171 -8.92 3.54 15.67
N GLU A 172 -7.65 3.86 15.37
CA GLU A 172 -7.28 5.07 14.65
C GLU A 172 -7.82 5.11 13.23
N ILE A 173 -8.32 3.99 12.70
CA ILE A 173 -8.98 4.02 11.40
C ILE A 173 -10.18 4.98 11.41
N GLY A 174 -10.79 5.18 12.58
CA GLY A 174 -11.89 6.13 12.73
C GLY A 174 -11.51 7.58 12.57
N GLU A 175 -10.19 7.88 12.52
CA GLU A 175 -9.72 9.25 12.32
C GLU A 175 -9.67 9.64 10.84
N LEU A 176 -9.88 8.68 9.93
CA LEU A 176 -9.82 8.91 8.50
C LEU A 176 -11.17 9.45 8.00
N THR A 177 -11.52 10.66 8.44
CA THR A 177 -12.87 11.20 8.24
C THR A 177 -13.20 11.54 6.80
N GLN A 178 -12.21 11.62 5.91
CA GLN A 178 -12.47 11.85 4.49
C GLN A 178 -12.59 10.56 3.69
N LEU A 179 -12.51 9.41 4.35
CA LEU A 179 -12.50 8.13 3.65
C LEU A 179 -13.84 7.89 2.96
N LYS A 180 -13.78 7.52 1.69
CA LYS A 180 -14.93 7.19 0.84
C LYS A 180 -14.95 5.72 0.44
N GLU A 181 -13.78 5.08 0.40
CA GLU A 181 -13.67 3.68 0.04
C GLU A 181 -12.74 2.97 1.02
N LEU A 182 -13.24 1.89 1.58
CA LEU A 182 -12.44 1.03 2.44
C LEU A 182 -12.63 -0.41 1.99
N HIS A 183 -11.55 -1.05 1.58
CA HIS A 183 -11.54 -2.42 1.12
C HIS A 183 -10.76 -3.26 2.11
N ILE A 184 -11.45 -4.11 2.87
CA ILE A 184 -10.82 -4.98 3.87
C ILE A 184 -11.20 -6.44 3.67
N GLN A 185 -11.77 -6.77 2.50
CA GLN A 185 -12.15 -8.16 2.21
C GLN A 185 -10.91 -9.05 2.09
N GLY A 186 -11.11 -10.33 2.39
CA GLY A 186 -10.05 -11.32 2.21
C GLY A 186 -8.95 -11.26 3.26
N ASN A 187 -9.31 -10.93 4.50
CA ASN A 187 -8.36 -10.89 5.60
C ASN A 187 -8.76 -11.90 6.67
N ARG A 188 -8.22 -11.77 7.88
CA ARG A 188 -8.53 -12.66 9.02
C ARG A 188 -9.23 -11.89 10.14
N LEU A 189 -10.03 -10.89 9.75
CA LEU A 189 -10.71 -10.03 10.71
C LEU A 189 -11.91 -10.77 11.32
N THR A 190 -12.05 -10.67 12.64
CA THR A 190 -13.19 -11.25 13.34
C THR A 190 -14.11 -10.20 13.94
N VAL A 191 -13.59 -9.02 14.24
CA VAL A 191 -14.35 -7.89 14.77
C VAL A 191 -13.88 -6.61 14.13
N LEU A 192 -14.71 -5.57 14.27
CA LEU A 192 -14.40 -4.22 13.79
C LEU A 192 -14.26 -3.30 15.00
N PRO A 193 -13.29 -2.38 15.01
CA PRO A 193 -13.24 -1.42 16.10
C PRO A 193 -14.49 -0.53 16.06
N PRO A 194 -15.12 -0.25 17.21
CA PRO A 194 -16.31 0.62 17.20
C PRO A 194 -16.05 1.99 16.58
N GLU A 195 -14.81 2.48 16.68
CA GLU A 195 -14.43 3.77 16.11
C GLU A 195 -14.60 3.83 14.60
N LEU A 196 -14.62 2.68 13.92
CA LEU A 196 -14.95 2.67 12.48
C LEU A 196 -16.33 3.27 12.24
N GLY A 197 -17.23 3.18 13.22
CA GLY A 197 -18.55 3.78 13.13
C GLY A 197 -18.55 5.29 13.06
N ASN A 198 -17.40 5.95 13.33
CA ASN A 198 -17.28 7.39 13.17
C ASN A 198 -17.25 7.81 11.70
N LEU A 199 -17.05 6.86 10.79
CA LEU A 199 -16.96 7.14 9.36
C LEU A 199 -18.32 6.92 8.70
N ASP A 200 -18.53 7.62 7.58
CA ASP A 200 -19.72 7.39 6.75
C ASP A 200 -19.29 6.64 5.49
N LEU A 201 -19.50 5.34 5.49
CA LEU A 201 -19.16 4.48 4.36
C LEU A 201 -20.40 3.78 3.79
N THR A 202 -21.58 4.27 4.16
CA THR A 202 -22.83 3.61 3.77
C THR A 202 -23.57 4.36 2.65
N GLY A 203 -23.10 5.56 2.25
CA GLY A 203 -23.76 6.34 1.21
C GLY A 203 -23.62 5.72 -0.17
N GLN A 204 -24.37 6.27 -1.12
CA GLN A 204 -24.37 5.75 -2.49
C GLN A 204 -23.03 5.90 -3.18
N LYS A 205 -22.26 6.91 -2.81
CA LYS A 205 -20.98 7.18 -3.42
C LYS A 205 -19.81 6.56 -2.63
N GLN A 206 -20.12 5.92 -1.52
CA GLN A 206 -19.11 5.29 -0.69
C GLN A 206 -19.05 3.80 -0.96
N VAL A 207 -17.90 3.19 -0.68
CA VAL A 207 -17.67 1.77 -0.89
C VAL A 207 -17.06 1.17 0.37
N PHE A 208 -17.70 0.12 0.88
CA PHE A 208 -17.15 -0.65 1.99
C PHE A 208 -17.22 -2.13 1.63
N LYS A 209 -16.06 -2.74 1.42
CA LYS A 209 -15.94 -4.14 1.03
C LYS A 209 -15.28 -4.91 2.17
N ALA A 210 -15.98 -5.91 2.69
CA ALA A 210 -15.52 -6.62 3.89
C ALA A 210 -15.82 -8.14 3.84
N GLU A 211 -16.16 -8.68 2.67
CA GLU A 211 -16.45 -10.10 2.55
C GLU A 211 -15.19 -10.94 2.75
N ASN A 212 -15.38 -12.25 2.93
CA ASN A 212 -14.28 -13.19 3.07
C ASN A 212 -13.36 -12.87 4.26
N ASN A 213 -14.00 -12.63 5.39
CA ASN A 213 -13.34 -12.54 6.69
C ASN A 213 -14.08 -13.47 7.65
N PRO A 214 -13.40 -13.99 8.67
CA PRO A 214 -14.07 -14.88 9.64
C PRO A 214 -14.76 -14.08 10.75
N TRP A 215 -15.74 -13.26 10.37
CA TRP A 215 -16.46 -12.42 11.32
C TRP A 215 -17.14 -13.25 12.41
N VAL A 216 -17.11 -12.75 13.65
CA VAL A 216 -17.92 -13.35 14.71
C VAL A 216 -19.40 -13.26 14.34
N THR A 217 -20.18 -14.20 14.85
CA THR A 217 -21.57 -14.36 14.43
C THR A 217 -22.39 -13.07 14.54
N PRO A 218 -22.32 -12.29 15.63
CA PRO A 218 -23.12 -11.06 15.67
C PRO A 218 -22.82 -10.09 14.53
N ILE A 219 -21.53 -9.97 14.13
CA ILE A 219 -21.18 -9.10 13.01
C ILE A 219 -21.59 -9.73 11.68
N ALA A 220 -21.34 -11.03 11.52
CA ALA A 220 -21.70 -11.73 10.29
C ALA A 220 -23.19 -11.59 9.98
N ASP A 221 -24.02 -11.68 11.03
CA ASP A 221 -25.47 -11.52 10.88
C ASP A 221 -25.80 -10.13 10.34
N GLN A 222 -25.11 -9.10 10.79
CA GLN A 222 -25.37 -7.74 10.33
C GLN A 222 -24.94 -7.56 8.88
N PHE A 223 -23.83 -8.20 8.48
CA PHE A 223 -23.42 -8.14 7.08
C PHE A 223 -24.46 -8.75 6.13
N GLN A 224 -25.15 -9.77 6.59
CA GLN A 224 -26.20 -10.37 5.77
C GLN A 224 -27.37 -9.40 5.54
N LEU A 225 -27.58 -8.47 6.48
CA LEU A 225 -28.64 -7.47 6.34
C LEU A 225 -28.18 -6.27 5.50
N GLY A 226 -26.89 -6.02 5.43
CA GLY A 226 -26.35 -4.93 4.65
C GLY A 226 -25.37 -4.06 5.43
N VAL A 227 -24.59 -3.29 4.68
CA VAL A 227 -23.50 -2.48 5.25
C VAL A 227 -24.06 -1.45 6.25
N SER A 228 -25.20 -0.84 5.93
CA SER A 228 -25.76 0.15 6.87
C SER A 228 -26.13 -0.48 8.21
N HIS A 229 -26.58 -1.73 8.21
CA HIS A 229 -26.86 -2.45 9.45
C HIS A 229 -25.58 -2.71 10.23
N VAL A 230 -24.49 -3.02 9.54
CA VAL A 230 -23.20 -3.21 10.20
C VAL A 230 -22.80 -1.92 10.93
N PHE A 231 -22.87 -0.78 10.24
CA PHE A 231 -22.47 0.49 10.84
C PHE A 231 -23.36 0.90 12.01
N GLU A 232 -24.68 0.68 11.88
CA GLU A 232 -25.58 0.92 12.99
C GLU A 232 -25.19 0.07 14.20
N TYR A 233 -24.89 -1.21 13.94
CA TYR A 233 -24.58 -2.15 15.02
C TYR A 233 -23.29 -1.75 15.73
N ILE A 234 -22.22 -1.44 14.99
CA ILE A 234 -20.93 -1.15 15.65
C ILE A 234 -20.96 0.19 16.39
N ARG A 235 -21.95 1.06 16.10
CA ARG A 235 -22.16 2.30 16.87
C ARG A 235 -22.89 2.06 18.17
N SER A 236 -23.52 0.89 18.36
CA SER A 236 -24.37 0.63 19.50
C SER A 236 -23.55 0.33 20.75
N GLU A 237 -24.14 0.59 21.90
CA GLU A 237 -23.53 0.24 23.19
C GLU A 237 -23.41 -1.27 23.35
N THR A 238 -24.37 -2.01 22.81
CA THR A 238 -24.34 -3.47 22.84
C THR A 238 -23.07 -3.98 22.16
N TYR A 239 -22.76 -3.44 20.98
CA TYR A 239 -21.55 -3.87 20.28
C TYR A 239 -20.29 -3.42 21.01
N LYS A 240 -20.27 -2.22 21.54
CA LYS A 240 -19.08 -1.73 22.27
C LYS A 240 -18.75 -2.65 23.43
N TYR A 241 -19.79 -3.13 24.13
CA TYR A 241 -19.60 -4.09 25.21
C TYR A 241 -19.04 -5.41 24.68
N LEU A 242 -19.63 -5.93 23.62
CA LEU A 242 -19.15 -7.16 22.98
C LEU A 242 -17.69 -7.02 22.56
N TYR A 243 -17.34 -5.90 21.93
CA TYR A 243 -15.99 -5.68 21.47
C TYR A 243 -15.00 -5.64 22.62
N GLY A 244 -15.36 -4.97 23.70
CA GLY A 244 -14.52 -4.93 24.91
C GLY A 244 -14.27 -6.31 25.49
N ARG A 245 -15.34 -7.12 25.58
CA ARG A 245 -15.23 -8.49 26.07
C ARG A 245 -14.36 -9.35 25.14
N HIS A 246 -14.54 -9.18 23.84
CA HIS A 246 -13.76 -9.92 22.84
C HIS A 246 -12.28 -9.59 22.98
N MET A 247 -11.95 -8.30 23.11
CA MET A 247 -10.55 -7.90 23.22
C MET A 247 -9.92 -8.36 24.54
N GLN A 248 -10.70 -8.35 25.63
CA GLN A 248 -10.22 -8.87 26.92
C GLN A 248 -9.91 -10.36 26.85
N ALA A 249 -10.74 -11.11 26.14
CA ALA A 249 -10.54 -12.54 26.00
C ALA A 249 -9.30 -12.87 25.17
N ASN A 250 -8.88 -11.93 24.33
CA ASN A 250 -7.69 -12.07 23.49
C ASN A 250 -7.68 -13.42 22.77
N PRO A 251 -8.71 -13.72 21.97
CA PRO A 251 -8.77 -15.05 21.34
C PRO A 251 -7.65 -15.26 20.35
N GLU A 252 -7.33 -16.53 20.15
CA GLU A 252 -6.31 -16.89 19.18
C GLU A 252 -6.73 -16.42 17.78
N PRO A 253 -5.81 -15.76 17.04
CA PRO A 253 -6.17 -15.31 15.70
C PRO A 253 -6.55 -16.46 14.77
N PRO A 254 -7.47 -16.24 13.83
CA PRO A 254 -7.78 -17.28 12.86
C PRO A 254 -6.56 -17.66 12.03
N LYS A 255 -6.56 -18.89 11.54
CA LYS A 255 -5.47 -19.38 10.70
C LYS A 255 -5.52 -18.72 9.33
N LYS A 256 -4.34 -18.62 8.70
CA LYS A 256 -4.25 -18.10 7.33
C LYS A 256 -4.90 -19.10 6.37
N ASN A 257 -5.81 -18.60 5.56
CA ASN A 257 -6.53 -19.43 4.59
C ASN A 257 -5.93 -19.32 3.18
N ASN A 258 -5.12 -18.33 2.92
CA ASN A 258 -4.61 -18.08 1.58
C ASN A 258 -3.20 -18.63 1.44
N ASP A 259 -3.02 -19.55 0.49
CA ASP A 259 -1.69 -20.05 0.16
C ASP A 259 -1.02 -19.05 -0.80
N LYS A 260 -0.18 -18.20 -0.24
CA LYS A 260 0.52 -17.18 -1.03
C LYS A 260 1.81 -17.69 -1.65
N SER A 261 2.15 -18.96 -1.42
CA SER A 261 3.36 -19.54 -2.01
C SER A 261 3.29 -19.55 -3.53
N LYS A 262 2.08 -19.57 -4.10
CA LYS A 262 1.88 -19.59 -5.55
C LYS A 262 1.90 -18.21 -6.19
N LYS A 263 1.96 -17.14 -5.39
CA LYS A 263 2.05 -15.79 -5.95
C LYS A 263 3.28 -15.66 -6.82
N ILE A 264 3.13 -14.98 -7.95
CA ILE A 264 4.27 -14.73 -8.85
C ILE A 264 5.36 -13.97 -8.11
N SER A 265 4.99 -13.06 -7.22
CA SER A 265 5.95 -12.30 -6.42
C SER A 265 6.78 -13.15 -5.47
N ARG A 266 6.36 -14.39 -5.21
CA ARG A 266 7.06 -15.32 -4.32
C ARG A 266 7.86 -16.37 -5.06
N LYS A 267 7.67 -16.52 -6.38
CA LYS A 267 8.39 -17.52 -7.14
C LYS A 267 9.83 -17.07 -7.36
N PRO A 268 10.79 -18.01 -7.32
CA PRO A 268 12.17 -17.65 -7.62
C PRO A 268 12.32 -17.04 -9.00
N LEU A 269 13.25 -16.11 -9.11
CA LEU A 269 13.62 -15.56 -10.42
C LEU A 269 14.47 -16.60 -11.12
N THR A 270 13.88 -17.30 -12.09
CA THR A 270 14.65 -18.24 -12.91
C THR A 270 15.49 -17.46 -13.89
N ALA A 271 16.78 -17.73 -13.87
CA ALA A 271 17.66 -17.25 -14.93
C ALA A 271 17.17 -17.89 -16.22
N LYS A 272 16.86 -17.04 -17.22
CA LYS A 272 16.63 -17.58 -18.55
C LYS A 272 17.99 -18.04 -19.05
N ASN A 273 18.18 -19.34 -19.05
CA ASN A 273 19.33 -19.88 -19.78
C ASN A 273 19.12 -19.54 -21.24
N LYS A 274 20.15 -19.02 -21.84
CA LYS A 274 20.16 -18.62 -23.26
C LYS A 274 19.84 -19.80 -24.15
#